data_8b560aa31b48a362fecf1b62ed5cef98
#
_entry.id   8b560aa31b48a362fecf1b62ed5cef98
#
_cell.length_a   1.000
_cell.length_b   1.000
_cell.length_c   1.000
_cell.angle_alpha   90.00
_cell.angle_beta   90.00
_cell.angle_gamma   90.00
#
_symmetry.space_group_name_H-M   'P 1'
#
loop_
_entity.id
_entity.type
_entity.pdbx_description
1 polymer ?
#
loop_
_entity_poly.entity_id
_entity_poly.type
_entity_poly.pdbx_seq_one_letter_code
_entity_poly.pdbx_strand_id
1 'polypeptide(L)'
;MLDNLIFSIAVSTHLGLSGDFANMHPHVQYQMPNNYIVGAYHNSDKRASVYFGKRAVWKAPFDIMPEVSIEYGIVHGYKEWDVAPMLKVNYGNIFVAPAATKSEVGIVAGYEVKF
;
A
#
# COMPACT_ATOMS: atom_id res chain seq x y z
N MET A 1 -9.50 -0.42 -20.39
CA MET A 1 -8.33 -1.19 -19.92
C MET A 1 -7.33 -0.31 -19.19
N LEU A 2 -6.87 0.78 -19.82
CA LEU A 2 -5.97 1.71 -19.13
C LEU A 2 -6.64 2.42 -17.96
N ASP A 3 -7.96 2.52 -17.96
CA ASP A 3 -8.73 3.14 -16.88
C ASP A 3 -8.57 2.40 -15.55
N ASN A 4 -8.16 1.12 -15.59
CA ASN A 4 -7.95 0.32 -14.40
C ASN A 4 -6.50 0.34 -13.92
N LEU A 5 -5.63 1.06 -14.61
CA LEU A 5 -4.22 1.16 -14.26
C LEU A 5 -3.98 2.50 -13.55
N ILE A 6 -3.46 2.42 -12.34
CA ILE A 6 -3.25 3.58 -11.48
C ILE A 6 -1.74 3.72 -11.25
N PHE A 7 -1.23 4.92 -11.54
CA PHE A 7 0.13 5.30 -11.19
C PHE A 7 0.10 6.28 -10.04
N SER A 8 0.96 6.10 -9.06
CA SER A 8 1.00 6.97 -7.89
C SER A 8 2.40 7.08 -7.32
N ILE A 9 2.58 8.08 -6.47
CA ILE A 9 3.75 8.22 -5.62
C ILE A 9 3.26 8.37 -4.20
N ALA A 10 3.73 7.50 -3.32
CA ALA A 10 3.41 7.55 -1.91
C ALA A 10 4.60 8.12 -1.15
N VAL A 11 4.32 8.99 -0.19
CA VAL A 11 5.29 9.50 0.77
C VAL A 11 4.88 8.98 2.13
N SER A 12 5.80 8.36 2.85
CA SER A 12 5.46 7.68 4.10
C SER A 12 6.46 7.96 5.21
N THR A 13 6.03 7.68 6.43
CA THR A 13 6.89 7.64 7.60
C THR A 13 6.67 6.31 8.33
N HIS A 14 7.74 5.82 8.95
CA HIS A 14 7.73 4.57 9.68
C HIS A 14 7.73 4.87 11.18
N LEU A 15 6.74 4.38 11.89
CA LEU A 15 6.57 4.58 13.33
C LEU A 15 6.82 3.25 14.05
N GLY A 16 7.66 3.28 15.07
CA GLY A 16 7.96 2.09 15.86
C GLY A 16 9.05 1.19 15.28
N LEU A 17 9.69 1.61 14.18
CA LEU A 17 10.79 0.88 13.57
C LEU A 17 12.04 1.74 13.56
N SER A 18 13.19 1.10 13.78
CA SER A 18 14.49 1.74 13.61
C SER A 18 15.08 1.30 12.28
N GLY A 19 15.97 2.13 11.71
CA GLY A 19 16.65 1.83 10.47
C GLY A 19 16.44 2.91 9.42
N ASP A 20 17.08 2.71 8.28
CA ASP A 20 17.06 3.65 7.16
C ASP A 20 16.07 3.14 6.11
N PHE A 21 14.83 3.63 6.18
CA PHE A 21 13.78 3.24 5.25
C PHE A 21 13.57 4.31 4.18
N ALA A 22 13.28 3.88 2.97
CA ALA A 22 12.87 4.80 1.92
C ALA A 22 11.50 5.39 2.27
N ASN A 23 11.34 6.69 2.06
CA ASN A 23 10.10 7.41 2.39
C ASN A 23 9.26 7.73 1.16
N MET A 24 9.78 7.48 -0.05
CA MET A 24 9.07 7.74 -1.29
C MET A 24 8.90 6.43 -2.06
N HIS A 25 7.66 6.16 -2.48
CA HIS A 25 7.30 4.87 -3.05
C HIS A 25 6.54 5.08 -4.37
N PRO A 26 7.23 5.07 -5.53
CA PRO A 26 6.53 4.96 -6.80
C PRO A 26 5.73 3.67 -6.85
N HIS A 27 4.53 3.72 -7.39
CA HIS A 27 3.57 2.63 -7.30
C HIS A 27 2.73 2.56 -8.57
N VAL A 28 2.51 1.35 -9.06
CA VAL A 28 1.56 1.07 -10.12
C VAL A 28 0.64 -0.05 -9.69
N GLN A 29 -0.65 0.12 -9.93
CA GLN A 29 -1.66 -0.88 -9.57
C GLN A 29 -2.61 -1.08 -10.74
N TYR A 30 -2.91 -2.33 -11.04
CA TYR A 30 -3.96 -2.71 -11.98
C TYR A 30 -5.14 -3.28 -11.19
N GLN A 31 -6.31 -2.70 -11.38
CA GLN A 31 -7.54 -3.12 -10.72
C GLN A 31 -8.35 -3.99 -11.67
N MET A 32 -8.55 -5.24 -11.28
CA MET A 32 -9.27 -6.23 -12.08
C MET A 32 -10.74 -6.30 -11.66
N PRO A 33 -11.60 -6.92 -12.48
CA PRO A 33 -12.97 -7.22 -12.06
C PRO A 33 -13.01 -8.00 -10.74
N ASN A 34 -14.09 -7.88 -10.00
CA ASN A 34 -14.30 -8.53 -8.70
C ASN A 34 -13.36 -8.02 -7.61
N ASN A 35 -12.83 -6.81 -7.78
CA ASN A 35 -11.98 -6.14 -6.78
C ASN A 35 -10.62 -6.79 -6.54
N TYR A 36 -10.16 -7.65 -7.45
CA TYR A 36 -8.78 -8.13 -7.40
C TYR A 36 -7.82 -7.04 -7.84
N ILE A 37 -6.67 -7.00 -7.20
CA ILE A 37 -5.62 -6.04 -7.53
C ILE A 37 -4.29 -6.75 -7.69
N VAL A 38 -3.48 -6.25 -8.60
CA VAL A 38 -2.08 -6.65 -8.76
C VAL A 38 -1.28 -5.39 -8.99
N GLY A 39 -0.12 -5.32 -8.38
CA GLY A 39 0.68 -4.12 -8.53
C GLY A 39 2.13 -4.30 -8.16
N ALA A 40 2.87 -3.21 -8.28
CA ALA A 40 4.27 -3.16 -7.93
C ALA A 40 4.60 -1.78 -7.38
N TYR A 41 5.56 -1.74 -6.46
CA TYR A 41 6.00 -0.48 -5.90
C TYR A 41 7.45 -0.59 -5.41
N HIS A 42 8.08 0.58 -5.23
CA HIS A 42 9.39 0.66 -4.59
C HIS A 42 9.15 0.70 -3.08
N ASN A 43 9.62 -0.33 -2.39
CA ASN A 43 9.30 -0.51 -0.97
C ASN A 43 10.27 0.22 -0.04
N SER A 44 10.01 0.10 1.27
CA SER A 44 10.82 0.74 2.32
C SER A 44 12.23 0.20 2.40
N ASP A 45 12.47 -1.01 1.93
CA ASP A 45 13.80 -1.63 1.89
C ASP A 45 14.58 -1.24 0.63
N LYS A 46 14.10 -0.28 -0.13
CA LYS A 46 14.73 0.22 -1.38
C LYS A 46 14.77 -0.85 -2.46
N ARG A 47 13.77 -1.73 -2.48
CA ARG A 47 13.63 -2.82 -3.45
C ARG A 47 12.29 -2.71 -4.15
N ALA A 48 12.15 -3.38 -5.28
CA ALA A 48 10.87 -3.51 -5.94
C ALA A 48 10.05 -4.62 -5.29
N SER A 49 8.78 -4.34 -5.02
CA SER A 49 7.82 -5.32 -4.53
C SER A 49 6.71 -5.51 -5.54
N VAL A 50 6.21 -6.73 -5.63
CA VAL A 50 5.00 -7.05 -6.39
C VAL A 50 3.98 -7.65 -5.43
N TYR A 51 2.72 -7.40 -5.70
CA TYR A 51 1.67 -7.91 -4.82
C TYR A 51 0.44 -8.33 -5.61
N PHE A 52 -0.34 -9.20 -5.00
CA PHE A 52 -1.63 -9.63 -5.50
C PHE A 52 -2.60 -9.75 -4.33
N GLY A 53 -3.81 -9.22 -4.50
CA GLY A 53 -4.78 -9.26 -3.44
C GLY A 53 -6.15 -8.78 -3.87
N LYS A 54 -6.91 -8.29 -2.91
CA LYS A 54 -8.25 -7.76 -3.11
C LYS A 54 -8.37 -6.37 -2.49
N ARG A 55 -9.29 -5.60 -3.03
CA ARG A 55 -9.62 -4.28 -2.52
C ARG A 55 -11.09 -4.25 -2.14
N ALA A 56 -11.38 -3.88 -0.90
CA ALA A 56 -12.73 -3.64 -0.44
C ALA A 56 -12.92 -2.14 -0.26
N VAL A 57 -13.98 -1.59 -0.84
CA VAL A 57 -14.26 -0.16 -0.81
C VAL A 57 -15.55 0.07 -0.04
N TRP A 58 -15.50 0.99 0.91
CA TRP A 58 -16.67 1.44 1.63
C TRP A 58 -16.81 2.95 1.45
N LYS A 59 -17.98 3.36 1.01
CA LYS A 59 -18.26 4.76 0.77
C LYS A 59 -19.32 5.21 1.77
N ALA A 60 -18.99 6.24 2.55
CA ALA A 60 -19.93 6.77 3.51
C ALA A 60 -21.15 7.35 2.79
N PRO A 61 -22.34 7.31 3.43
CA PRO A 61 -23.54 7.89 2.83
C PRO A 61 -23.50 9.42 2.74
N PHE A 62 -22.47 10.05 3.28
CA PHE A 62 -22.29 11.49 3.25
C PHE A 62 -21.24 11.87 2.22
N ASP A 63 -21.55 12.81 1.34
CA ASP A 63 -20.63 13.24 0.27
C ASP A 63 -19.38 13.96 0.81
N ILE A 64 -19.42 14.41 2.03
CA ILE A 64 -18.31 15.16 2.63
C ILE A 64 -17.19 14.26 3.14
N MET A 65 -17.40 12.95 3.19
CA MET A 65 -16.39 12.01 3.69
C MET A 65 -15.65 11.33 2.55
N PRO A 66 -14.31 11.24 2.63
CA PRO A 66 -13.55 10.47 1.65
C PRO A 66 -13.93 8.99 1.66
N GLU A 67 -13.65 8.34 0.54
CA GLU A 67 -13.81 6.90 0.41
C GLU A 67 -12.80 6.19 1.30
N VAL A 68 -13.25 5.14 1.98
CA VAL A 68 -12.39 4.23 2.73
C VAL A 68 -12.21 2.96 1.93
N SER A 69 -10.97 2.51 1.78
CA SER A 69 -10.69 1.24 1.13
C SER A 69 -9.67 0.44 1.94
N ILE A 70 -9.78 -0.87 1.84
CA ILE A 70 -8.84 -1.80 2.46
C ILE A 70 -8.31 -2.68 1.34
N GLU A 71 -6.97 -2.74 1.22
CA GLU A 71 -6.28 -3.62 0.30
C GLU A 71 -5.56 -4.67 1.11
N TYR A 72 -5.77 -5.94 0.76
CA TYR A 72 -5.19 -7.06 1.49
C TYR A 72 -4.82 -8.18 0.53
N GLY A 73 -3.80 -8.93 0.89
CA GLY A 73 -3.32 -10.02 0.06
C GLY A 73 -1.92 -10.42 0.45
N ILE A 74 -1.10 -10.71 -0.56
CA ILE A 74 0.28 -11.11 -0.36
C ILE A 74 1.21 -10.19 -1.15
N VAL A 75 2.40 -9.99 -0.62
CA VAL A 75 3.44 -9.16 -1.25
C VAL A 75 4.78 -9.90 -1.22
N HIS A 76 5.56 -9.73 -2.29
CA HIS A 76 6.89 -10.30 -2.43
C HIS A 76 7.89 -9.17 -2.70
N GLY A 77 9.11 -9.30 -2.21
CA GLY A 77 10.21 -8.38 -2.53
C GLY A 77 10.80 -7.64 -1.34
N TYR A 78 10.39 -7.94 -0.13
CA TYR A 78 11.00 -7.36 1.06
C TYR A 78 12.29 -8.09 1.44
N LYS A 79 13.18 -7.34 2.08
CA LYS A 79 14.51 -7.81 2.46
C LYS A 79 14.46 -9.01 3.40
N GLU A 80 13.55 -8.98 4.37
CA GLU A 80 13.46 -10.00 5.42
C GLU A 80 12.35 -11.01 5.17
N TRP A 81 11.50 -10.78 4.18
CA TRP A 81 10.34 -11.60 3.89
C TRP A 81 10.27 -11.90 2.40
N ASP A 82 10.37 -13.17 2.02
CA ASP A 82 10.16 -13.56 0.63
C ASP A 82 8.72 -13.32 0.22
N VAL A 83 7.79 -13.73 1.05
CA VAL A 83 6.36 -13.48 0.89
C VAL A 83 5.80 -13.06 2.23
N ALA A 84 5.05 -11.99 2.25
CA ALA A 84 4.46 -11.47 3.47
C ALA A 84 2.98 -11.14 3.24
N PRO A 85 2.17 -11.18 4.31
CA PRO A 85 0.81 -10.67 4.21
C PRO A 85 0.83 -9.17 3.98
N MET A 86 -0.12 -8.69 3.16
CA MET A 86 -0.28 -7.27 2.87
C MET A 86 -1.59 -6.78 3.44
N LEU A 87 -1.55 -5.63 4.09
CA LEU A 87 -2.75 -4.93 4.55
C LEU A 87 -2.49 -3.44 4.44
N LYS A 88 -3.41 -2.73 3.81
CA LYS A 88 -3.30 -1.28 3.65
C LYS A 88 -4.69 -0.69 3.76
N VAL A 89 -4.86 0.29 4.65
CA VAL A 89 -6.11 1.01 4.83
C VAL A 89 -5.93 2.41 4.26
N ASN A 90 -6.82 2.78 3.35
CA ASN A 90 -6.79 4.07 2.69
C ASN A 90 -8.01 4.90 3.11
N TYR A 91 -7.77 6.17 3.43
CA TYR A 91 -8.81 7.15 3.67
C TYR A 91 -8.50 8.38 2.82
N GLY A 92 -9.23 8.50 1.70
CA GLY A 92 -8.84 9.49 0.71
C GLY A 92 -7.45 9.19 0.16
N ASN A 93 -6.54 10.14 0.29
CA ASN A 93 -5.14 9.98 -0.13
C ASN A 93 -4.21 9.59 1.02
N ILE A 94 -4.72 9.44 2.22
CA ILE A 94 -3.95 9.03 3.39
C ILE A 94 -4.03 7.52 3.50
N PHE A 95 -2.90 6.88 3.85
CA PHE A 95 -2.89 5.44 4.07
C PHE A 95 -2.15 5.07 5.35
N VAL A 96 -2.52 3.91 5.89
CA VAL A 96 -1.86 3.31 7.05
C VAL A 96 -1.72 1.83 6.77
N ALA A 97 -0.54 1.28 7.07
CA ALA A 97 -0.27 -0.14 6.91
C ALA A 97 0.59 -0.64 8.07
N PRO A 98 0.36 -1.86 8.58
CA PRO A 98 1.28 -2.44 9.53
C PRO A 98 2.61 -2.76 8.84
N ALA A 99 3.69 -2.66 9.59
CA ALA A 99 5.02 -2.98 9.12
C ALA A 99 5.74 -3.79 10.17
N ALA A 100 6.56 -4.73 9.73
CA ALA A 100 7.33 -5.57 10.64
C ALA A 100 8.67 -5.93 10.04
N THR A 101 9.69 -5.91 10.89
CA THR A 101 10.96 -6.58 10.63
C THR A 101 11.01 -7.82 11.50
N LYS A 102 12.09 -8.60 11.42
CA LYS A 102 12.23 -9.81 12.24
C LYS A 102 12.29 -9.51 13.73
N SER A 103 12.62 -8.28 14.10
CA SER A 103 12.83 -7.89 15.50
C SER A 103 11.90 -6.76 15.96
N GLU A 104 11.20 -6.10 15.06
CA GLU A 104 10.40 -4.91 15.38
C GLU A 104 9.05 -4.95 14.68
N VAL A 105 8.04 -4.35 15.29
CA VAL A 105 6.72 -4.17 14.71
C VAL A 105 6.37 -2.69 14.80
N GLY A 106 5.85 -2.13 13.72
CA GLY A 106 5.48 -0.73 13.67
C GLY A 106 4.37 -0.47 12.68
N ILE A 107 4.20 0.80 12.35
CA ILE A 107 3.16 1.27 11.44
C ILE A 107 3.81 2.18 10.41
N VAL A 108 3.41 2.01 9.16
CA VAL A 108 3.72 2.95 8.08
C VAL A 108 2.48 3.80 7.84
N ALA A 109 2.64 5.11 7.89
CA ALA A 109 1.57 6.05 7.58
C ALA A 109 2.07 7.02 6.53
N GLY A 110 1.20 7.41 5.60
CA GLY A 110 1.63 8.30 4.55
C GLY A 110 0.51 8.89 3.72
N TYR A 111 0.92 9.54 2.66
CA TYR A 111 0.07 10.23 1.71
C TYR A 111 0.44 9.75 0.30
N GLU A 112 -0.57 9.40 -0.48
CA GLU A 112 -0.37 8.90 -1.83
C GLU A 112 -1.02 9.85 -2.85
N VAL A 113 -0.22 10.29 -3.82
CA VAL A 113 -0.69 11.14 -4.92
C VAL A 113 -0.86 10.25 -6.14
N LYS A 114 -2.07 10.23 -6.68
CA LYS A 114 -2.41 9.43 -7.88
C LYS A 114 -2.41 10.30 -9.12
N PHE A 115 -1.95 9.73 -10.21
CA PHE A 115 -1.88 10.41 -11.51
C PHE A 115 -2.89 9.84 -12.48
#